data_7dc6bccbaa9bee2fef8071b4bd17fb2b
#
_entry.id   7dc6bccbaa9bee2fef8071b4bd17fb2b
#
_cell.length_a   1.000
_cell.length_b   1.000
_cell.length_c   1.000
_cell.angle_alpha   90.00
_cell.angle_beta   90.00
_cell.angle_gamma   90.00
#
_symmetry.space_group_name_H-M   'P 1'
#
loop_
_entity.id
_entity.type
_entity.pdbx_description
1 polymer ?
#
loop_
_entity_poly.entity_id
_entity_poly.type
_entity_poly.pdbx_seq_one_letter_code
_entity_poly.pdbx_strand_id
1 'polypeptide(L)'
;MEEETSQSTSVSPRRTRQRAKLAKAAAAAAAAPCTSTQPRSHPTLSTAGTASNETAGIRPLPTILTPNLKLKDLGKRGLQRLLQKRQRLAETPVAIPDDMRLRGLAPSLMATLVFAQEEAGTAVCISPDGLLLTCAHCLAETADAFDPSRSHWLLFASCQVIEARALAWDARRDLALLRIVAAQPPPPSSTPSLSSSSRITTATTATTATPEEPPPAFPFVTPSPTPPPLKARLVCVGHPGSEDLEAATPGESTGYDVLHLSTGTFRGLAGGSQDPQDNSEIGALMHTCWTYWGHSGAPLVDRRAGTLVGLHSSWDDETGMRRGVALEAIIAFLDENERFTK
;
A
#
# COMPACT_ATOMS: atom_id res chain seq x y z
N MET A 1 -32.17 -6.25 -48.46
CA MET A 1 -31.80 -4.95 -47.86
C MET A 1 -31.44 -5.25 -46.41
N GLU A 2 -30.20 -5.56 -46.20
CA GLU A 2 -29.63 -5.85 -44.86
C GLU A 2 -28.93 -4.56 -44.40
N GLU A 3 -29.42 -3.98 -43.29
CA GLU A 3 -28.77 -2.83 -42.63
C GLU A 3 -27.63 -3.33 -41.77
N GLU A 4 -26.40 -3.11 -42.21
CA GLU A 4 -25.20 -3.23 -41.39
C GLU A 4 -25.19 -2.12 -40.33
N THR A 5 -25.52 -2.46 -39.09
CA THR A 5 -25.30 -1.58 -37.94
C THR A 5 -23.81 -1.61 -37.57
N SER A 6 -23.10 -0.59 -38.04
CA SER A 6 -21.73 -0.29 -37.63
C SER A 6 -21.70 0.05 -36.13
N GLN A 7 -21.24 -0.86 -35.27
CA GLN A 7 -20.91 -0.58 -33.88
C GLN A 7 -19.59 0.18 -33.82
N SER A 8 -19.66 1.48 -33.61
CA SER A 8 -18.53 2.32 -33.26
C SER A 8 -18.04 1.94 -31.87
N THR A 9 -16.93 1.20 -31.78
CA THR A 9 -16.22 0.95 -30.54
C THR A 9 -15.55 2.25 -30.11
N SER A 10 -16.17 2.99 -29.20
CA SER A 10 -15.55 4.15 -28.55
C SER A 10 -14.37 3.66 -27.67
N VAL A 11 -13.16 3.88 -28.15
CA VAL A 11 -11.92 3.62 -27.38
C VAL A 11 -11.87 4.59 -26.22
N SER A 12 -11.91 4.07 -24.99
CA SER A 12 -11.82 4.86 -23.75
C SER A 12 -10.61 5.81 -23.78
N PRO A 13 -10.76 7.10 -23.40
CA PRO A 13 -9.68 8.09 -23.40
C PRO A 13 -8.44 7.66 -22.57
N ARG A 14 -8.57 6.67 -21.72
CA ARG A 14 -7.50 6.09 -20.88
C ARG A 14 -6.57 5.15 -21.63
N ARG A 15 -7.11 4.30 -22.50
CA ARG A 15 -6.28 3.49 -23.42
C ARG A 15 -5.32 4.39 -24.20
N THR A 16 -5.76 5.60 -24.54
CA THR A 16 -4.97 6.59 -25.26
C THR A 16 -3.86 7.22 -24.40
N ARG A 17 -4.09 7.48 -23.09
CA ARG A 17 -3.09 8.10 -22.22
C ARG A 17 -2.00 7.10 -21.75
N GLN A 18 -2.37 5.88 -21.41
CA GLN A 18 -1.41 4.84 -21.03
C GLN A 18 -0.61 4.36 -22.24
N ARG A 19 -1.25 4.17 -23.41
CA ARG A 19 -0.57 3.93 -24.69
C ARG A 19 0.30 5.12 -25.11
N ALA A 20 -0.12 6.36 -24.87
CA ALA A 20 0.69 7.54 -25.17
C ALA A 20 1.90 7.67 -24.24
N LYS A 21 1.77 7.31 -22.94
CA LYS A 21 2.91 7.23 -22.01
C LYS A 21 3.89 6.12 -22.40
N LEU A 22 3.38 4.92 -22.70
CA LEU A 22 4.20 3.79 -23.16
C LEU A 22 4.83 4.07 -24.53
N ALA A 23 4.09 4.67 -25.48
CA ALA A 23 4.63 5.08 -26.79
C ALA A 23 5.70 6.18 -26.65
N LYS A 24 5.54 7.11 -25.71
CA LYS A 24 6.54 8.15 -25.42
C LYS A 24 7.79 7.58 -24.77
N ALA A 25 7.66 6.58 -23.89
CA ALA A 25 8.79 5.85 -23.30
C ALA A 25 9.50 4.98 -24.35
N ALA A 26 8.77 4.29 -25.23
CA ALA A 26 9.32 3.51 -26.34
C ALA A 26 9.99 4.40 -27.39
N ALA A 27 9.43 5.57 -27.69
CA ALA A 27 10.04 6.53 -28.62
C ALA A 27 11.31 7.17 -28.04
N ALA A 28 11.39 7.39 -26.73
CA ALA A 28 12.60 7.85 -26.05
C ALA A 28 13.70 6.78 -26.06
N ALA A 29 13.33 5.50 -25.94
CA ALA A 29 14.27 4.37 -26.05
C ALA A 29 14.75 4.12 -27.49
N ALA A 30 13.93 4.42 -28.50
CA ALA A 30 14.28 4.26 -29.93
C ALA A 30 15.16 5.39 -30.49
N ALA A 31 15.25 6.53 -29.78
CA ALA A 31 16.05 7.69 -30.22
C ALA A 31 17.51 7.66 -29.74
N ALA A 32 17.96 6.61 -29.04
CA ALA A 32 19.37 6.45 -28.68
C ALA A 32 20.16 5.82 -29.84
N PRO A 33 21.33 6.38 -30.23
CA PRO A 33 22.12 5.83 -31.33
C PRO A 33 22.69 4.47 -30.94
N CYS A 34 22.50 3.50 -31.85
CA CYS A 34 22.97 2.13 -31.72
C CYS A 34 24.51 2.11 -31.85
N THR A 35 25.25 2.08 -30.75
CA THR A 35 26.66 1.69 -30.72
C THR A 35 26.73 0.24 -30.24
N SER A 36 27.15 -0.63 -31.18
CA SER A 36 27.45 -2.04 -30.93
C SER A 36 28.60 -2.17 -29.95
N THR A 37 28.38 -2.82 -28.79
CA THR A 37 29.45 -3.41 -28.01
C THR A 37 28.92 -4.61 -27.21
N GLN A 38 29.69 -5.65 -27.22
CA GLN A 38 29.62 -7.00 -26.67
C GLN A 38 28.96 -7.18 -25.28
N PRO A 39 28.57 -8.43 -24.95
CA PRO A 39 27.87 -8.72 -23.67
C PRO A 39 28.83 -8.53 -22.50
N ARG A 40 28.51 -7.58 -21.65
CA ARG A 40 29.14 -7.41 -20.35
C ARG A 40 28.32 -8.11 -19.30
N SER A 41 28.99 -9.01 -18.60
CA SER A 41 28.63 -9.62 -17.32
C SER A 41 28.00 -8.61 -16.36
N HIS A 42 26.91 -9.04 -15.71
CA HIS A 42 26.20 -8.32 -14.65
C HIS A 42 27.16 -7.83 -13.57
N PRO A 43 27.17 -6.56 -13.20
CA PRO A 43 27.77 -6.14 -11.95
C PRO A 43 26.80 -6.40 -10.82
N THR A 44 27.12 -7.37 -9.97
CA THR A 44 26.68 -7.39 -8.58
C THR A 44 27.15 -6.11 -7.92
N LEU A 45 26.26 -5.16 -7.70
CA LEU A 45 26.55 -3.97 -6.92
C LEU A 45 26.61 -4.34 -5.44
N SER A 46 27.80 -4.81 -5.02
CA SER A 46 28.19 -4.86 -3.63
C SER A 46 28.67 -3.46 -3.23
N THR A 47 27.75 -2.60 -2.83
CA THR A 47 28.10 -1.41 -2.06
C THR A 47 28.15 -1.82 -0.60
N ALA A 48 29.35 -2.15 -0.11
CA ALA A 48 29.69 -2.10 1.31
C ALA A 48 29.63 -0.64 1.77
N GLY A 49 28.43 -0.12 1.95
CA GLY A 49 28.15 1.02 2.80
C GLY A 49 28.05 0.43 4.22
N THR A 50 28.93 0.86 5.11
CA THR A 50 28.83 0.64 6.55
C THR A 50 27.42 1.06 7.00
N ALA A 51 26.50 0.11 7.02
CA ALA A 51 25.23 0.26 7.72
C ALA A 51 25.57 0.25 9.20
N SER A 52 25.66 1.45 9.81
CA SER A 52 25.52 1.59 11.24
C SER A 52 24.19 0.92 11.61
N ASN A 53 24.29 -0.13 12.38
CA ASN A 53 23.19 -0.88 12.98
C ASN A 53 22.56 0.02 14.06
N GLU A 54 21.89 1.10 13.63
CA GLU A 54 21.01 1.88 14.48
C GLU A 54 19.65 1.21 14.44
N THR A 55 19.30 0.46 15.47
CA THR A 55 17.94 0.34 15.97
C THR A 55 17.47 1.74 16.39
N ALA A 56 17.41 2.66 15.45
CA ALA A 56 16.88 3.99 15.68
C ALA A 56 15.40 3.81 15.97
N GLY A 57 15.00 4.06 17.22
CA GLY A 57 13.61 4.05 17.64
C GLY A 57 12.78 4.94 16.74
N ILE A 58 11.49 4.63 16.56
CA ILE A 58 10.57 5.40 15.74
C ILE A 58 10.47 6.81 16.33
N ARG A 59 10.83 7.81 15.52
CA ARG A 59 10.85 9.22 15.93
C ARG A 59 9.41 9.71 16.17
N PRO A 60 9.11 10.35 17.32
CA PRO A 60 7.79 10.91 17.56
C PRO A 60 7.50 12.09 16.63
N LEU A 61 6.29 12.13 16.09
CA LEU A 61 5.74 13.25 15.33
C LEU A 61 4.84 14.11 16.24
N PRO A 62 4.71 15.42 15.96
CA PRO A 62 3.78 16.28 16.68
C PRO A 62 2.34 15.74 16.59
N THR A 63 1.61 15.73 17.71
CA THR A 63 0.21 15.30 17.75
C THR A 63 -0.67 16.18 16.85
N ILE A 64 -0.36 17.49 16.82
CA ILE A 64 -1.07 18.47 15.98
C ILE A 64 -0.17 18.82 14.79
N LEU A 65 -0.65 18.58 13.59
CA LEU A 65 0.00 19.04 12.36
C LEU A 65 -0.60 20.38 11.95
N THR A 66 0.22 21.41 11.93
CA THR A 66 -0.20 22.73 11.45
C THR A 66 0.10 22.90 9.96
N PRO A 67 -0.65 23.74 9.21
CA PRO A 67 -0.44 23.97 7.79
C PRO A 67 0.96 24.53 7.42
N ASN A 68 1.68 25.08 8.40
CA ASN A 68 3.01 25.67 8.22
C ASN A 68 4.15 24.72 8.60
N LEU A 69 3.83 23.47 9.02
CA LEU A 69 4.84 22.49 9.41
C LEU A 69 5.69 22.10 8.19
N LYS A 70 7.01 22.12 8.36
CA LYS A 70 7.92 21.63 7.33
C LYS A 70 8.18 20.14 7.55
N LEU A 71 7.68 19.31 6.66
CA LEU A 71 7.92 17.89 6.64
C LEU A 71 8.86 17.56 5.47
N LYS A 72 9.80 16.64 5.69
CA LYS A 72 10.77 16.25 4.66
C LYS A 72 10.03 15.68 3.44
N ASP A 73 10.42 16.08 2.24
CA ASP A 73 9.87 15.64 0.95
C ASP A 73 8.34 15.84 0.81
N LEU A 74 7.73 16.63 1.68
CA LEU A 74 6.31 16.99 1.65
C LEU A 74 6.15 18.51 1.48
N GLY A 75 5.93 18.95 0.25
CA GLY A 75 5.68 20.35 -0.05
C GLY A 75 4.31 20.83 0.51
N LYS A 76 4.06 22.14 0.45
CA LYS A 76 2.81 22.74 0.97
C LYS A 76 1.54 22.07 0.45
N ARG A 77 1.48 21.74 -0.85
CA ARG A 77 0.32 21.04 -1.45
C ARG A 77 0.15 19.64 -0.87
N GLY A 78 1.25 18.90 -0.70
CA GLY A 78 1.22 17.55 -0.08
C GLY A 78 0.74 17.60 1.36
N LEU A 79 1.22 18.59 2.15
CA LEU A 79 0.74 18.78 3.53
C LEU A 79 -0.76 19.15 3.57
N GLN A 80 -1.22 19.99 2.67
CA GLN A 80 -2.64 20.32 2.57
C GLN A 80 -3.49 19.07 2.25
N ARG A 81 -3.06 18.24 1.29
CA ARG A 81 -3.73 16.96 0.98
C ARG A 81 -3.75 16.02 2.18
N LEU A 82 -2.61 15.90 2.90
CA LEU A 82 -2.53 15.10 4.12
C LEU A 82 -3.60 15.52 5.14
N LEU A 83 -3.69 16.83 5.42
CA LEU A 83 -4.65 17.37 6.37
C LEU A 83 -6.09 17.16 5.92
N GLN A 84 -6.39 17.35 4.64
CA GLN A 84 -7.72 17.12 4.06
C GLN A 84 -8.10 15.64 4.13
N LYS A 85 -7.21 14.71 3.71
CA LYS A 85 -7.45 13.27 3.82
C LYS A 85 -7.68 12.86 5.28
N ARG A 86 -6.86 13.38 6.22
CA ARG A 86 -7.01 13.11 7.65
C ARG A 86 -8.36 13.58 8.19
N GLN A 87 -8.79 14.78 7.84
CA GLN A 87 -10.09 15.33 8.26
C GLN A 87 -11.23 14.45 7.73
N ARG A 88 -11.25 14.19 6.42
CA ARG A 88 -12.30 13.36 5.80
C ARG A 88 -12.34 11.94 6.36
N LEU A 89 -11.17 11.34 6.63
CA LEU A 89 -11.11 10.00 7.23
C LEU A 89 -11.62 9.98 8.67
N ALA A 90 -11.46 11.08 9.42
CA ALA A 90 -12.05 11.22 10.76
C ALA A 90 -13.57 11.39 10.71
N GLU A 91 -14.08 12.06 9.69
CA GLU A 91 -15.53 12.26 9.46
C GLU A 91 -16.21 10.97 8.96
N THR A 92 -15.52 10.22 8.10
CA THR A 92 -16.03 8.96 7.50
C THR A 92 -15.04 7.82 7.73
N PRO A 93 -14.99 7.26 8.97
CA PRO A 93 -14.10 6.15 9.28
C PRO A 93 -14.53 4.85 8.59
N VAL A 94 -13.57 3.96 8.34
CA VAL A 94 -13.84 2.65 7.73
C VAL A 94 -14.82 1.84 8.57
N ALA A 95 -15.96 1.48 7.97
CA ALA A 95 -16.98 0.66 8.60
C ALA A 95 -16.55 -0.82 8.63
N ILE A 96 -16.04 -1.27 9.77
CA ILE A 96 -15.60 -2.66 9.95
C ILE A 96 -16.83 -3.56 10.07
N PRO A 97 -16.94 -4.66 9.26
CA PRO A 97 -18.03 -5.61 9.36
C PRO A 97 -18.16 -6.22 10.77
N ASP A 98 -19.39 -6.36 11.28
CA ASP A 98 -19.63 -6.84 12.64
C ASP A 98 -19.08 -8.25 12.87
N ASP A 99 -19.18 -9.13 11.88
CA ASP A 99 -18.63 -10.49 11.95
C ASP A 99 -17.11 -10.51 12.09
N MET A 100 -16.40 -9.53 11.54
CA MET A 100 -14.95 -9.38 11.73
C MET A 100 -14.63 -8.73 13.07
N ARG A 101 -15.41 -7.73 13.48
CA ARG A 101 -15.24 -7.07 14.78
C ARG A 101 -15.43 -8.05 15.94
N LEU A 102 -16.49 -8.85 15.91
CA LEU A 102 -16.80 -9.87 16.91
C LEU A 102 -15.71 -10.95 17.03
N ARG A 103 -14.97 -11.21 15.95
CA ARG A 103 -13.84 -12.15 15.93
C ARG A 103 -12.49 -11.51 16.25
N GLY A 104 -12.45 -10.23 16.60
CA GLY A 104 -11.20 -9.53 16.90
C GLY A 104 -10.32 -9.24 15.67
N LEU A 105 -10.89 -9.28 14.45
CA LEU A 105 -10.14 -9.08 13.19
C LEU A 105 -10.10 -7.62 12.72
N ALA A 106 -10.62 -6.69 13.52
CA ALA A 106 -10.55 -5.25 13.23
C ALA A 106 -9.11 -4.75 12.96
N PRO A 107 -8.08 -5.16 13.72
CA PRO A 107 -6.71 -4.73 13.47
C PRO A 107 -6.23 -5.00 12.05
N SER A 108 -6.62 -6.12 11.42
CA SER A 108 -6.23 -6.46 10.04
C SER A 108 -6.74 -5.45 9.01
N LEU A 109 -7.89 -4.83 9.22
CA LEU A 109 -8.44 -3.80 8.35
C LEU A 109 -7.88 -2.41 8.70
N MET A 110 -7.66 -2.15 9.99
CA MET A 110 -7.05 -0.90 10.47
C MET A 110 -5.57 -0.79 10.10
N ALA A 111 -4.94 -1.88 9.66
CA ALA A 111 -3.58 -1.93 9.13
C ALA A 111 -3.40 -1.20 7.78
N THR A 112 -4.51 -0.80 7.15
CA THR A 112 -4.47 -0.10 5.85
C THR A 112 -4.06 1.37 6.02
N LEU A 113 -3.21 1.83 5.09
CA LEU A 113 -2.73 3.22 5.03
C LEU A 113 -2.98 3.82 3.65
N VAL A 114 -3.16 5.13 3.60
CA VAL A 114 -3.25 5.91 2.37
C VAL A 114 -2.06 6.85 2.22
N PHE A 115 -1.48 6.93 1.02
CA PHE A 115 -0.40 7.88 0.73
C PHE A 115 -0.93 9.31 0.76
N ALA A 116 -0.20 10.17 1.47
CA ALA A 116 -0.54 11.59 1.58
C ALA A 116 -0.04 12.41 0.39
N GLN A 117 1.19 12.13 -0.08
CA GLN A 117 1.84 12.85 -1.18
C GLN A 117 1.21 12.57 -2.53
N GLU A 118 0.79 11.34 -2.75
CA GLU A 118 0.17 10.89 -3.98
C GLU A 118 -1.33 11.23 -3.97
N GLU A 119 -1.92 11.45 -5.14
CA GLU A 119 -3.36 11.62 -5.27
C GLU A 119 -4.10 10.33 -4.97
N ALA A 120 -3.47 9.21 -5.29
CA ALA A 120 -3.97 7.87 -5.10
C ALA A 120 -2.83 6.93 -4.66
N GLY A 121 -3.18 5.86 -3.97
CA GLY A 121 -2.25 4.83 -3.51
C GLY A 121 -2.56 4.36 -2.09
N THR A 122 -2.37 3.08 -1.88
CA THR A 122 -2.66 2.39 -0.64
C THR A 122 -1.45 1.56 -0.21
N ALA A 123 -1.25 1.39 1.08
CA ALA A 123 -0.27 0.48 1.67
C ALA A 123 -0.90 -0.30 2.82
N VAL A 124 -0.24 -1.34 3.27
CA VAL A 124 -0.67 -2.14 4.42
C VAL A 124 0.49 -2.41 5.37
N CYS A 125 0.25 -2.28 6.66
CA CYS A 125 1.20 -2.64 7.70
C CYS A 125 1.15 -4.15 7.94
N ILE A 126 2.30 -4.82 7.87
CA ILE A 126 2.41 -6.28 7.98
C ILE A 126 3.13 -6.77 9.23
N SER A 127 3.61 -5.83 10.06
CA SER A 127 4.26 -6.15 11.35
C SER A 127 3.98 -5.08 12.41
N PRO A 128 4.01 -5.44 13.69
CA PRO A 128 3.74 -4.50 14.79
C PRO A 128 4.81 -3.40 14.92
N ASP A 129 6.00 -3.60 14.39
CA ASP A 129 7.12 -2.66 14.37
C ASP A 129 7.12 -1.73 13.15
N GLY A 130 6.06 -1.76 12.34
CA GLY A 130 5.81 -0.80 11.28
C GLY A 130 6.47 -1.13 9.93
N LEU A 131 6.53 -2.42 9.58
CA LEU A 131 6.87 -2.82 8.22
C LEU A 131 5.63 -2.70 7.32
N LEU A 132 5.77 -1.99 6.20
CA LEU A 132 4.67 -1.71 5.27
C LEU A 132 4.92 -2.36 3.91
N LEU A 133 3.86 -2.86 3.30
CA LEU A 133 3.86 -3.43 1.96
C LEU A 133 2.93 -2.61 1.04
N THR A 134 3.35 -2.39 -0.21
CA THR A 134 2.54 -1.70 -1.24
C THR A 134 2.97 -2.17 -2.63
N CYS A 135 2.31 -1.69 -3.68
CA CYS A 135 2.76 -1.90 -5.05
C CYS A 135 3.99 -1.05 -5.38
N ALA A 136 4.91 -1.60 -6.17
CA ALA A 136 6.13 -0.90 -6.60
C ALA A 136 5.82 0.39 -7.36
N HIS A 137 4.83 0.36 -8.26
CA HIS A 137 4.43 1.52 -9.06
C HIS A 137 3.82 2.66 -8.21
N CYS A 138 3.41 2.42 -6.96
CA CYS A 138 3.02 3.48 -6.03
C CYS A 138 4.20 4.34 -5.57
N LEU A 139 5.43 3.83 -5.65
CA LEU A 139 6.64 4.57 -5.26
C LEU A 139 7.39 5.13 -6.49
N ALA A 140 7.52 4.33 -7.55
CA ALA A 140 8.22 4.69 -8.78
C ALA A 140 7.76 3.81 -9.95
N GLU A 141 7.66 4.39 -11.13
CA GLU A 141 7.34 3.65 -12.37
C GLU A 141 8.55 2.88 -12.92
N THR A 142 9.77 3.33 -12.62
CA THR A 142 11.03 2.73 -13.12
C THR A 142 12.11 2.73 -12.05
N ALA A 143 13.13 1.88 -12.22
CA ALA A 143 14.26 1.83 -11.30
C ALA A 143 15.01 3.17 -11.20
N ASP A 144 15.11 3.92 -12.29
CA ASP A 144 15.80 5.22 -12.32
C ASP A 144 15.00 6.31 -11.56
N ALA A 145 13.68 6.15 -11.45
CA ALA A 145 12.81 7.05 -10.71
C ALA A 145 12.71 6.68 -9.22
N PHE A 146 13.17 5.50 -8.84
CA PHE A 146 13.12 5.04 -7.46
C PHE A 146 14.20 5.70 -6.61
N ASP A 147 13.78 6.43 -5.58
CA ASP A 147 14.67 7.07 -4.60
C ASP A 147 14.40 6.49 -3.19
N PRO A 148 15.30 5.60 -2.68
CA PRO A 148 15.14 5.00 -1.36
C PRO A 148 15.32 6.02 -0.22
N SER A 149 15.90 7.20 -0.49
CA SER A 149 16.08 8.27 0.50
C SER A 149 14.84 9.15 0.68
N ARG A 150 13.87 9.04 -0.22
CA ARG A 150 12.62 9.80 -0.21
C ARG A 150 11.76 9.41 1.00
N SER A 151 11.24 10.41 1.69
CA SER A 151 10.26 10.21 2.77
C SER A 151 8.85 10.08 2.19
N HIS A 152 8.16 9.03 2.56
CA HIS A 152 6.76 8.80 2.21
C HIS A 152 5.89 9.07 3.44
N TRP A 153 4.86 9.90 3.26
CA TRP A 153 3.91 10.26 4.31
C TRP A 153 2.62 9.51 4.09
N LEU A 154 2.16 8.80 5.12
CA LEU A 154 0.95 7.99 5.05
C LEU A 154 0.05 8.23 6.26
N LEU A 155 -1.21 7.87 6.09
CA LEU A 155 -2.25 7.90 7.11
C LEU A 155 -2.78 6.49 7.33
N PHE A 156 -2.73 5.99 8.55
CA PHE A 156 -3.50 4.80 8.93
C PHE A 156 -5.01 5.07 8.87
N ALA A 157 -5.79 4.01 8.75
CA ALA A 157 -7.26 4.06 8.87
C ALA A 157 -7.72 4.71 10.19
N SER A 158 -6.87 4.75 11.21
CA SER A 158 -7.07 5.44 12.49
C SER A 158 -6.79 6.94 12.46
N CYS A 159 -6.46 7.54 11.31
CA CYS A 159 -5.99 8.92 11.17
C CYS A 159 -4.60 9.21 11.76
N GLN A 160 -3.85 8.20 12.20
CA GLN A 160 -2.48 8.34 12.66
C GLN A 160 -1.55 8.63 11.48
N VAL A 161 -0.79 9.72 11.54
CA VAL A 161 0.19 10.09 10.52
C VAL A 161 1.52 9.42 10.82
N ILE A 162 2.15 8.89 9.75
CA ILE A 162 3.48 8.29 9.82
C ILE A 162 4.37 8.80 8.68
N GLU A 163 5.67 8.76 8.90
CA GLU A 163 6.71 8.87 7.86
C GLU A 163 7.33 7.48 7.68
N ALA A 164 7.43 7.04 6.43
CA ALA A 164 8.07 5.78 6.07
C ALA A 164 9.16 5.97 5.03
N ARG A 165 10.11 5.04 4.96
CA ARG A 165 11.16 4.98 3.93
C ARG A 165 11.15 3.63 3.26
N ALA A 166 11.47 3.62 1.97
CA ALA A 166 11.57 2.39 1.20
C ALA A 166 12.83 1.61 1.59
N LEU A 167 12.65 0.29 1.77
CA LEU A 167 13.71 -0.68 2.06
C LEU A 167 14.04 -1.54 0.85
N ALA A 168 13.01 -1.91 0.07
CA ALA A 168 13.12 -2.71 -1.13
C ALA A 168 12.05 -2.32 -2.15
N TRP A 169 12.36 -2.54 -3.43
CA TRP A 169 11.48 -2.24 -4.55
C TRP A 169 11.72 -3.25 -5.67
N ASP A 170 10.67 -3.85 -6.19
CA ASP A 170 10.70 -4.89 -7.21
C ASP A 170 9.61 -4.64 -8.25
N ALA A 171 10.02 -4.10 -9.41
CA ALA A 171 9.10 -3.81 -10.52
C ALA A 171 8.48 -5.07 -11.12
N ARG A 172 9.21 -6.19 -11.13
CA ARG A 172 8.70 -7.42 -11.73
C ARG A 172 7.55 -8.00 -10.92
N ARG A 173 7.71 -8.05 -9.59
CA ARG A 173 6.64 -8.51 -8.70
C ARG A 173 5.60 -7.44 -8.42
N ASP A 174 5.86 -6.20 -8.83
CA ASP A 174 5.09 -5.01 -8.45
C ASP A 174 4.94 -4.88 -6.93
N LEU A 175 6.04 -5.03 -6.20
CA LEU A 175 6.09 -4.97 -4.73
C LEU A 175 7.12 -3.97 -4.23
N ALA A 176 6.77 -3.26 -3.16
CA ALA A 176 7.70 -2.41 -2.43
C ALA A 176 7.50 -2.59 -0.91
N LEU A 177 8.62 -2.59 -0.18
CA LEU A 177 8.70 -2.70 1.27
C LEU A 177 9.16 -1.37 1.84
N LEU A 178 8.43 -0.85 2.85
CA LEU A 178 8.81 0.36 3.57
C LEU A 178 8.84 0.08 5.06
N ARG A 179 9.58 0.93 5.81
CA ARG A 179 9.59 0.95 7.28
C ARG A 179 9.16 2.30 7.80
N ILE A 180 8.33 2.29 8.83
CA ILE A 180 7.96 3.49 9.57
C ILE A 180 9.20 4.00 10.33
N VAL A 181 9.58 5.26 10.09
CA VAL A 181 10.71 5.94 10.74
C VAL A 181 10.26 7.05 11.68
N ALA A 182 9.03 7.51 11.55
CA ALA A 182 8.41 8.44 12.49
C ALA A 182 6.89 8.25 12.52
N ALA A 183 6.28 8.46 13.69
CA ALA A 183 4.85 8.29 13.87
C ALA A 183 4.28 9.28 14.89
N GLN A 184 3.02 9.69 14.69
CA GLN A 184 2.24 10.32 15.74
C GLN A 184 1.90 9.28 16.82
N PRO A 185 1.63 9.70 18.08
CA PRO A 185 1.05 8.81 19.06
C PRO A 185 -0.27 8.22 18.52
N PRO A 186 -0.62 6.98 18.88
CA PRO A 186 -1.90 6.40 18.48
C PRO A 186 -3.04 7.29 18.98
N PRO A 187 -4.14 7.42 18.21
CA PRO A 187 -5.30 8.15 18.68
C PRO A 187 -5.84 7.49 19.96
N PRO A 188 -6.37 8.26 20.90
CA PRO A 188 -6.94 7.70 22.15
C PRO A 188 -8.01 6.66 21.77
N SER A 189 -7.84 5.43 22.25
CA SER A 189 -8.82 4.36 22.03
C SER A 189 -10.12 4.73 22.74
N SER A 190 -11.21 4.80 21.99
CA SER A 190 -12.56 5.04 22.54
C SER A 190 -13.14 3.83 23.29
N THR A 191 -12.42 2.73 23.38
CA THR A 191 -12.77 1.57 24.20
C THR A 191 -12.12 1.69 25.58
N PRO A 192 -12.89 1.73 26.69
CA PRO A 192 -12.31 1.62 28.02
C PRO A 192 -11.58 0.27 28.13
N SER A 193 -10.27 0.32 28.29
CA SER A 193 -9.45 -0.85 28.56
C SER A 193 -9.88 -1.45 29.91
N LEU A 194 -10.61 -2.57 29.88
CA LEU A 194 -10.90 -3.41 31.04
C LEU A 194 -9.66 -4.24 31.42
N SER A 195 -8.53 -3.60 31.62
CA SER A 195 -7.34 -4.24 32.19
C SER A 195 -6.71 -3.38 33.29
N SER A 196 -7.53 -3.04 34.31
CA SER A 196 -6.98 -2.68 35.61
C SER A 196 -7.05 -3.88 36.55
N SER A 197 -6.18 -4.86 36.32
CA SER A 197 -5.82 -5.80 37.39
C SER A 197 -4.98 -5.01 38.39
N SER A 198 -5.61 -4.61 39.49
CA SER A 198 -4.96 -3.98 40.64
C SER A 198 -3.89 -4.93 41.19
N ARG A 199 -2.64 -4.72 40.80
CA ARG A 199 -1.51 -5.24 41.58
C ARG A 199 -1.29 -4.31 42.76
N ILE A 200 -1.60 -4.80 43.94
CA ILE A 200 -1.14 -4.25 45.22
C ILE A 200 0.39 -4.33 45.20
N THR A 201 1.06 -3.19 45.03
CA THR A 201 2.51 -3.09 45.11
C THR A 201 2.89 -2.75 46.55
N THR A 202 3.52 -3.70 47.23
CA THR A 202 4.38 -3.45 48.38
C THR A 202 5.58 -2.62 47.93
N ALA A 203 5.77 -1.47 48.56
CA ALA A 203 6.87 -0.55 48.32
C ALA A 203 8.22 -1.19 48.69
N THR A 204 9.08 -1.34 47.70
CA THR A 204 10.52 -1.53 47.92
C THR A 204 11.27 -0.53 47.04
N THR A 205 12.02 0.33 47.67
CA THR A 205 12.90 1.35 47.11
C THR A 205 13.87 0.73 46.09
N ALA A 206 13.75 1.15 44.79
CA ALA A 206 14.74 0.85 43.77
C ALA A 206 14.88 2.02 42.79
N THR A 207 16.11 2.46 42.67
CA THR A 207 16.81 3.25 41.70
C THR A 207 16.02 3.58 40.43
N THR A 208 15.92 4.89 40.11
CA THR A 208 15.31 5.50 38.94
C THR A 208 16.00 5.07 37.63
N ALA A 209 15.57 3.95 37.06
CA ALA A 209 15.65 3.71 35.63
C ALA A 209 14.34 4.27 35.03
N THR A 210 14.42 5.29 34.17
CA THR A 210 13.29 5.71 33.34
C THR A 210 12.74 4.49 32.64
N PRO A 211 11.45 4.16 32.78
CA PRO A 211 10.87 3.06 32.03
C PRO A 211 11.01 3.39 30.53
N GLU A 212 11.78 2.61 29.81
CA GLU A 212 11.82 2.66 28.36
C GLU A 212 10.38 2.37 27.88
N GLU A 213 9.74 3.39 27.28
CA GLU A 213 8.38 3.27 26.77
C GLU A 213 8.37 2.15 25.72
N PRO A 214 7.51 1.13 25.83
CA PRO A 214 7.48 0.04 24.87
C PRO A 214 7.28 0.62 23.46
N PRO A 215 7.98 0.10 22.43
CA PRO A 215 7.88 0.62 21.07
C PRO A 215 6.42 0.61 20.61
N PRO A 216 5.97 1.63 19.85
CA PRO A 216 4.59 1.74 19.42
C PRO A 216 4.20 0.52 18.61
N ALA A 217 3.19 -0.23 19.07
CA ALA A 217 2.63 -1.35 18.33
C ALA A 217 1.59 -0.81 17.32
N PHE A 218 1.89 -0.93 16.02
CA PHE A 218 0.96 -0.54 14.96
C PHE A 218 -0.09 -1.62 14.71
N PRO A 219 -1.31 -1.26 14.23
CA PRO A 219 -2.23 -2.26 13.71
C PRO A 219 -1.60 -2.90 12.47
N PHE A 220 -1.64 -4.23 12.39
CA PHE A 220 -1.01 -4.98 11.31
C PHE A 220 -1.83 -6.18 10.88
N VAL A 221 -1.55 -6.69 9.70
CA VAL A 221 -2.09 -7.93 9.17
C VAL A 221 -0.94 -8.84 8.74
N THR A 222 -0.95 -10.08 9.19
CA THR A 222 0.08 -11.05 8.79
C THR A 222 -0.25 -11.68 7.43
N PRO A 223 0.75 -11.90 6.57
CA PRO A 223 0.57 -12.74 5.40
C PRO A 223 0.02 -14.13 5.77
N SER A 224 -0.88 -14.65 4.95
CA SER A 224 -1.39 -16.00 5.12
C SER A 224 -0.26 -17.01 4.92
N PRO A 225 -0.18 -18.12 5.69
CA PRO A 225 0.82 -19.16 5.47
C PRO A 225 0.53 -19.98 4.21
N THR A 226 -0.68 -19.94 3.68
CA THR A 226 -1.10 -20.69 2.50
C THR A 226 -2.00 -19.85 1.60
N PRO A 227 -1.99 -20.09 0.28
CA PRO A 227 -2.91 -19.44 -0.64
C PRO A 227 -4.37 -19.69 -0.27
N PRO A 228 -5.27 -18.71 -0.49
CA PRO A 228 -6.68 -18.87 -0.19
C PRO A 228 -7.32 -19.90 -1.13
N PRO A 229 -8.30 -20.68 -0.66
CA PRO A 229 -9.04 -21.58 -1.54
C PRO A 229 -9.90 -20.78 -2.54
N LEU A 230 -10.15 -21.37 -3.71
CA LEU A 230 -11.03 -20.75 -4.71
C LEU A 230 -12.38 -20.35 -4.11
N LYS A 231 -12.87 -19.14 -4.41
CA LYS A 231 -14.08 -18.53 -3.85
C LYS A 231 -13.98 -18.13 -2.36
N ALA A 232 -12.78 -18.17 -1.75
CA ALA A 232 -12.60 -17.58 -0.42
C ALA A 232 -13.15 -16.15 -0.40
N ARG A 233 -13.86 -15.80 0.67
CA ARG A 233 -14.40 -14.45 0.86
C ARG A 233 -13.29 -13.49 1.24
N LEU A 234 -13.20 -12.39 0.50
CA LEU A 234 -12.19 -11.36 0.69
C LEU A 234 -12.82 -10.05 1.15
N VAL A 235 -12.03 -9.28 1.85
CA VAL A 235 -12.26 -7.85 2.13
C VAL A 235 -11.09 -7.08 1.57
N CYS A 236 -11.37 -6.00 0.84
CA CYS A 236 -10.38 -5.07 0.35
C CYS A 236 -10.66 -3.70 0.97
N VAL A 237 -9.64 -3.07 1.54
CA VAL A 237 -9.71 -1.69 2.03
C VAL A 237 -8.67 -0.88 1.28
N GLY A 238 -9.10 0.14 0.56
CA GLY A 238 -8.19 0.94 -0.25
C GLY A 238 -8.66 2.36 -0.48
N HIS A 239 -7.76 3.19 -0.98
CA HIS A 239 -8.03 4.59 -1.30
C HIS A 239 -8.49 4.73 -2.76
N PRO A 240 -9.76 5.10 -3.02
CA PRO A 240 -10.28 5.17 -4.39
C PRO A 240 -9.84 6.44 -5.16
N GLY A 241 -8.87 7.18 -4.66
CA GLY A 241 -8.48 8.45 -5.26
C GLY A 241 -9.48 9.58 -4.96
N SER A 242 -9.04 10.80 -5.13
CA SER A 242 -9.88 11.99 -4.91
C SER A 242 -10.44 12.56 -6.21
N GLU A 243 -9.74 12.34 -7.33
CA GLU A 243 -10.12 12.79 -8.66
C GLU A 243 -10.71 11.64 -9.46
N ASP A 244 -11.86 11.88 -10.08
CA ASP A 244 -12.49 10.94 -11.01
C ASP A 244 -11.74 10.98 -12.34
N LEU A 245 -10.87 10.00 -12.51
CA LEU A 245 -10.10 9.88 -13.73
C LEU A 245 -10.92 9.31 -14.91
N GLU A 246 -12.15 8.89 -14.71
CA GLU A 246 -13.10 8.45 -15.74
C GLU A 246 -14.08 9.54 -16.16
N ALA A 247 -14.13 10.65 -15.41
CA ALA A 247 -14.96 11.78 -15.75
C ALA A 247 -14.52 12.44 -17.07
N ALA A 248 -15.48 12.99 -17.78
CA ALA A 248 -15.22 13.75 -18.99
C ALA A 248 -14.45 15.05 -18.70
N THR A 249 -14.66 15.63 -17.51
CA THR A 249 -14.04 16.89 -17.07
C THR A 249 -12.88 16.58 -16.11
N PRO A 250 -11.63 16.96 -16.44
CA PRO A 250 -10.50 16.79 -15.52
C PRO A 250 -10.70 17.56 -14.21
N GLY A 251 -10.32 16.94 -13.09
CA GLY A 251 -10.45 17.52 -11.76
C GLY A 251 -11.82 17.30 -11.10
N GLU A 252 -12.73 16.56 -11.74
CA GLU A 252 -13.98 16.15 -11.11
C GLU A 252 -13.70 15.23 -9.93
N SER A 253 -14.41 15.44 -8.81
CA SER A 253 -14.22 14.63 -7.61
C SER A 253 -14.97 13.31 -7.71
N THR A 254 -14.35 12.21 -7.25
CA THR A 254 -15.02 10.91 -7.14
C THR A 254 -16.17 10.90 -6.13
N GLY A 255 -16.12 11.78 -5.13
CA GLY A 255 -17.05 11.76 -4.00
C GLY A 255 -16.90 10.56 -3.06
N TYR A 256 -15.99 9.62 -3.32
CA TYR A 256 -15.75 8.45 -2.47
C TYR A 256 -15.09 8.82 -1.14
N ASP A 257 -15.27 7.96 -0.14
CA ASP A 257 -14.53 8.04 1.13
C ASP A 257 -13.03 7.88 0.92
N VAL A 258 -12.23 8.41 1.84
CA VAL A 258 -10.75 8.34 1.77
C VAL A 258 -10.27 6.90 1.77
N LEU A 259 -10.90 6.04 2.57
CA LEU A 259 -10.70 4.60 2.54
C LEU A 259 -12.06 3.92 2.33
N HIS A 260 -12.15 3.14 1.28
CA HIS A 260 -13.35 2.38 0.94
C HIS A 260 -13.14 0.90 1.23
N LEU A 261 -14.10 0.31 1.95
CA LEU A 261 -14.13 -1.13 2.21
C LEU A 261 -15.07 -1.80 1.21
N SER A 262 -14.57 -2.77 0.48
CA SER A 262 -15.35 -3.62 -0.41
C SER A 262 -15.20 -5.09 -0.05
N THR A 263 -16.18 -5.89 -0.44
CA THR A 263 -16.15 -7.35 -0.26
C THR A 263 -16.23 -8.06 -1.59
N GLY A 264 -15.57 -9.21 -1.67
CA GLY A 264 -15.58 -10.01 -2.88
C GLY A 264 -15.09 -11.43 -2.62
N THR A 265 -14.57 -12.07 -3.65
CA THR A 265 -14.06 -13.44 -3.59
C THR A 265 -12.77 -13.57 -4.37
N PHE A 266 -11.91 -14.46 -3.91
CA PHE A 266 -10.76 -14.94 -4.66
C PHE A 266 -11.21 -15.79 -5.85
N ARG A 267 -10.67 -15.50 -7.04
CA ARG A 267 -11.02 -16.12 -8.30
C ARG A 267 -9.92 -17.04 -8.86
N GLY A 268 -8.87 -17.24 -8.09
CA GLY A 268 -7.68 -17.99 -8.51
C GLY A 268 -6.61 -17.08 -9.09
N LEU A 269 -5.62 -17.69 -9.70
CA LEU A 269 -4.61 -17.01 -10.50
C LEU A 269 -5.06 -17.00 -11.97
N ALA A 270 -4.58 -16.01 -12.72
CA ALA A 270 -4.82 -15.95 -14.16
C ALA A 270 -4.29 -17.21 -14.83
N GLY A 271 -5.09 -17.75 -15.74
CA GLY A 271 -4.72 -18.95 -16.50
C GLY A 271 -3.62 -18.69 -17.52
N GLY A 272 -3.10 -19.78 -18.10
CA GLY A 272 -2.08 -19.72 -19.14
C GLY A 272 -0.66 -19.74 -18.58
N SER A 273 0.24 -19.00 -19.22
CA SER A 273 1.66 -18.95 -18.88
C SER A 273 2.02 -17.82 -17.91
N GLN A 274 1.04 -17.18 -17.28
CA GLN A 274 1.33 -16.07 -16.35
C GLN A 274 2.01 -16.60 -15.10
N ASP A 275 3.26 -16.16 -14.89
CA ASP A 275 4.04 -16.45 -13.69
C ASP A 275 3.49 -15.61 -12.51
N PRO A 276 3.10 -16.22 -11.37
CA PRO A 276 2.72 -15.46 -10.17
C PRO A 276 3.78 -14.47 -9.68
N GLN A 277 5.06 -14.68 -10.06
CA GLN A 277 6.17 -13.80 -9.75
C GLN A 277 6.31 -12.62 -10.74
N ASP A 278 5.50 -12.56 -11.80
CA ASP A 278 5.52 -11.47 -12.77
C ASP A 278 4.18 -10.74 -12.79
N ASN A 279 4.16 -9.56 -12.18
CA ASN A 279 3.01 -8.68 -12.06
C ASN A 279 3.28 -7.30 -12.66
N SER A 280 4.36 -7.18 -13.49
CA SER A 280 4.85 -5.91 -14.03
C SER A 280 3.85 -5.21 -14.95
N GLU A 281 3.06 -5.96 -15.72
CA GLU A 281 2.03 -5.43 -16.60
C GLU A 281 0.64 -5.53 -15.99
N ILE A 282 0.30 -6.70 -15.47
CA ILE A 282 -0.99 -6.98 -14.84
C ILE A 282 -0.83 -8.05 -13.75
N GLY A 283 -1.44 -7.84 -12.60
CA GLY A 283 -1.34 -8.79 -11.48
C GLY A 283 -1.87 -10.18 -11.82
N ALA A 284 -1.20 -11.21 -11.30
CA ALA A 284 -1.57 -12.62 -11.52
C ALA A 284 -2.81 -13.05 -10.74
N LEU A 285 -3.04 -12.51 -9.53
CA LEU A 285 -4.19 -12.82 -8.70
C LEU A 285 -5.46 -12.21 -9.28
N MET A 286 -6.57 -12.97 -9.29
CA MET A 286 -7.89 -12.51 -9.69
C MET A 286 -8.84 -12.41 -8.48
N HIS A 287 -9.61 -11.32 -8.39
CA HIS A 287 -10.62 -11.13 -7.34
C HIS A 287 -11.82 -10.30 -7.79
N THR A 288 -12.90 -10.31 -7.01
CA THR A 288 -14.14 -9.58 -7.31
C THR A 288 -14.44 -8.44 -6.34
N CYS A 289 -13.51 -8.08 -5.43
CA CYS A 289 -13.68 -6.89 -4.62
C CYS A 289 -13.76 -5.67 -5.53
N TRP A 290 -14.69 -4.76 -5.26
CA TRP A 290 -14.72 -3.49 -5.98
C TRP A 290 -13.47 -2.67 -5.67
N THR A 291 -12.88 -2.10 -6.71
CA THR A 291 -11.70 -1.22 -6.61
C THR A 291 -11.79 -0.12 -7.66
N TYR A 292 -11.09 0.97 -7.39
CA TYR A 292 -10.98 2.13 -8.27
C TYR A 292 -9.53 2.60 -8.32
N TRP A 293 -9.22 3.61 -9.12
CA TRP A 293 -7.89 4.21 -9.19
C TRP A 293 -7.42 4.64 -7.80
N GLY A 294 -6.22 4.19 -7.39
CA GLY A 294 -5.70 4.44 -6.06
C GLY A 294 -5.79 3.29 -5.08
N HIS A 295 -6.55 2.24 -5.42
CA HIS A 295 -6.51 0.99 -4.65
C HIS A 295 -5.20 0.20 -4.84
N SER A 296 -4.29 0.61 -5.73
CA SER A 296 -2.98 -0.03 -5.87
C SER A 296 -2.29 -0.13 -4.52
N GLY A 297 -1.85 -1.33 -4.14
CA GLY A 297 -1.31 -1.66 -2.82
C GLY A 297 -2.35 -1.95 -1.73
N ALA A 298 -3.66 -1.88 -2.04
CA ALA A 298 -4.71 -2.21 -1.08
C ALA A 298 -4.67 -3.70 -0.69
N PRO A 299 -4.73 -4.02 0.62
CA PRO A 299 -4.72 -5.40 1.08
C PRO A 299 -5.97 -6.15 0.68
N LEU A 300 -5.78 -7.37 0.19
CA LEU A 300 -6.81 -8.39 0.06
C LEU A 300 -6.72 -9.28 1.29
N VAL A 301 -7.68 -9.16 2.19
CA VAL A 301 -7.70 -9.88 3.47
C VAL A 301 -8.72 -11.00 3.42
N ASP A 302 -8.32 -12.21 3.81
CA ASP A 302 -9.28 -13.31 4.00
C ASP A 302 -10.27 -12.93 5.11
N ARG A 303 -11.54 -12.86 4.77
CA ARG A 303 -12.60 -12.42 5.72
C ARG A 303 -12.74 -13.35 6.90
N ARG A 304 -12.38 -14.63 6.78
CA ARG A 304 -12.49 -15.64 7.84
C ARG A 304 -11.27 -15.64 8.74
N ALA A 305 -10.07 -15.64 8.16
CA ALA A 305 -8.81 -15.74 8.90
C ALA A 305 -8.28 -14.37 9.37
N GLY A 306 -8.63 -13.27 8.67
CA GLY A 306 -8.06 -11.95 8.92
C GLY A 306 -6.61 -11.82 8.45
N THR A 307 -6.14 -12.71 7.58
CA THR A 307 -4.77 -12.73 7.04
C THR A 307 -4.69 -12.11 5.66
N LEU A 308 -3.55 -11.53 5.31
CA LEU A 308 -3.27 -10.98 3.98
C LEU A 308 -3.07 -12.11 2.98
N VAL A 309 -3.80 -12.08 1.87
CA VAL A 309 -3.71 -13.09 0.79
C VAL A 309 -3.27 -12.51 -0.55
N GLY A 310 -3.07 -11.21 -0.64
CA GLY A 310 -2.61 -10.52 -1.83
C GLY A 310 -2.74 -9.01 -1.69
N LEU A 311 -2.28 -8.29 -2.71
CA LEU A 311 -2.51 -6.85 -2.86
C LEU A 311 -3.26 -6.60 -4.17
N HIS A 312 -4.20 -5.66 -4.17
CA HIS A 312 -4.75 -5.16 -5.43
C HIS A 312 -3.70 -4.33 -6.17
N SER A 313 -3.57 -4.51 -7.49
CA SER A 313 -2.64 -3.72 -8.30
C SER A 313 -3.29 -3.09 -9.54
N SER A 314 -4.17 -3.82 -10.22
CA SER A 314 -4.68 -3.41 -11.53
C SER A 314 -6.03 -4.04 -11.83
N TRP A 315 -6.50 -3.89 -13.04
CA TRP A 315 -7.63 -4.64 -13.61
C TRP A 315 -7.37 -4.96 -15.07
N ASP A 316 -8.06 -5.96 -15.54
CA ASP A 316 -8.04 -6.42 -16.91
C ASP A 316 -9.08 -5.62 -17.71
N ASP A 317 -8.63 -4.82 -18.67
CA ASP A 317 -9.47 -3.93 -19.46
C ASP A 317 -10.45 -4.70 -20.39
N GLU A 318 -10.10 -5.95 -20.75
CA GLU A 318 -10.93 -6.76 -21.64
C GLU A 318 -12.07 -7.44 -20.90
N THR A 319 -11.77 -7.97 -19.71
CA THR A 319 -12.74 -8.75 -18.93
C THR A 319 -13.35 -7.97 -17.76
N GLY A 320 -12.79 -6.83 -17.39
CA GLY A 320 -13.15 -6.08 -16.20
C GLY A 320 -12.74 -6.76 -14.87
N MET A 321 -11.99 -7.88 -14.96
CA MET A 321 -11.55 -8.61 -13.78
C MET A 321 -10.53 -7.80 -12.98
N ARG A 322 -10.75 -7.71 -11.66
CA ARG A 322 -9.77 -7.10 -10.76
C ARG A 322 -8.59 -8.03 -10.59
N ARG A 323 -7.40 -7.45 -10.68
CA ARG A 323 -6.12 -8.13 -10.66
C ARG A 323 -5.27 -7.67 -9.49
N GLY A 324 -4.35 -8.51 -9.03
CA GLY A 324 -3.50 -8.19 -7.89
C GLY A 324 -2.25 -9.05 -7.83
N VAL A 325 -1.36 -8.68 -6.93
CA VAL A 325 -0.15 -9.43 -6.61
C VAL A 325 -0.53 -10.62 -5.72
N ALA A 326 -0.13 -11.81 -6.15
CA ALA A 326 -0.44 -13.06 -5.46
C ALA A 326 0.38 -13.22 -4.17
N LEU A 327 -0.16 -14.02 -3.23
CA LEU A 327 0.51 -14.35 -1.97
C LEU A 327 1.89 -14.96 -2.19
N GLU A 328 2.03 -15.82 -3.20
CA GLU A 328 3.29 -16.48 -3.57
C GLU A 328 4.40 -15.47 -3.91
N ALA A 329 4.05 -14.40 -4.61
CA ALA A 329 4.99 -13.31 -4.90
C ALA A 329 5.34 -12.51 -3.64
N ILE A 330 4.36 -12.26 -2.78
CA ILE A 330 4.57 -11.57 -1.50
C ILE A 330 5.52 -12.37 -0.61
N ILE A 331 5.28 -13.67 -0.43
CA ILE A 331 6.13 -14.53 0.41
C ILE A 331 7.57 -14.56 -0.14
N ALA A 332 7.74 -14.83 -1.44
CA ALA A 332 9.07 -14.85 -2.05
C ALA A 332 9.80 -13.50 -1.89
N PHE A 333 9.11 -12.38 -2.08
CA PHE A 333 9.67 -11.05 -1.90
C PHE A 333 10.09 -10.79 -0.44
N LEU A 334 9.29 -11.20 0.54
CA LEU A 334 9.62 -11.04 1.96
C LEU A 334 10.79 -11.94 2.37
N ASP A 335 10.87 -13.17 1.87
CA ASP A 335 11.98 -14.09 2.13
C ASP A 335 13.31 -13.55 1.58
N GLU A 336 13.31 -13.00 0.36
CA GLU A 336 14.49 -12.36 -0.24
C GLU A 336 14.94 -11.11 0.53
N ASN A 337 14.01 -10.48 1.27
CA ASN A 337 14.25 -9.29 2.07
C ASN A 337 14.21 -9.57 3.58
N GLU A 338 14.47 -10.82 4.01
CA GLU A 338 14.38 -11.28 5.40
C GLU A 338 15.19 -10.41 6.38
N ARG A 339 16.30 -9.82 5.94
CA ARG A 339 17.11 -8.87 6.73
C ARG A 339 16.33 -7.66 7.26
N PHE A 340 15.18 -7.37 6.68
CA PHE A 340 14.30 -6.27 7.09
C PHE A 340 13.08 -6.76 7.87
N THR A 341 12.80 -8.06 7.89
CA THR A 341 11.62 -8.65 8.53
C THR A 341 11.91 -9.28 9.89
N LYS A 342 13.20 -9.47 10.20
CA LYS A 342 13.76 -9.87 11.50
C LYS A 342 14.38 -8.67 12.20
#